data_3cf2d70d5e49922d634613696066f49d
#
_entry.id   3cf2d70d5e49922d634613696066f49d
#
_cell.length_a   1.000
_cell.length_b   1.000
_cell.length_c   1.000
_cell.angle_alpha   90.00
_cell.angle_beta   90.00
_cell.angle_gamma   90.00
#
_symmetry.space_group_name_H-M   'P 1'
#
loop_
_entity.id
_entity.type
_entity.pdbx_description
1 polymer ?
#
loop_
_entity_poly.entity_id
_entity_poly.type
_entity_poly.pdbx_seq_one_letter_code
_entity_poly.pdbx_strand_id
1 'polypeptide(L)'
;STRKIYELGIESIPSESECYPAKLAHGHIQWLINNGIEHIFYPSVPYERNEFEDSNNHYNCPIVTSYPENIKNNIDPIIENEVDFIHPFLSFKNEETIAYRLFEELGSKFSLSKNEIYSAVHDAWTELASCREDMRRKGEETIRFLNETGNRGIVLAGRPYHIDPEVNHGLPEMILSYNIAVLTEDSVSHLHPVER
;
A
#
# COMPACT_ATOMS: atom_id res chain seq x y z
N SER A 1 13.19 10.80 -5.90
CA SER A 1 13.57 9.73 -4.98
C SER A 1 12.75 9.83 -3.70
N THR A 2 12.62 8.76 -2.98
CA THR A 2 11.89 8.66 -1.71
C THR A 2 12.37 9.69 -0.69
N ARG A 3 13.68 9.95 -0.62
CA ARG A 3 14.26 11.01 0.20
C ARG A 3 13.67 12.40 -0.10
N LYS A 4 13.52 12.75 -1.38
CA LYS A 4 12.93 14.04 -1.77
C LYS A 4 11.46 14.15 -1.39
N ILE A 5 10.72 13.04 -1.47
CA ILE A 5 9.32 12.98 -1.02
C ILE A 5 9.25 13.21 0.50
N TYR A 6 10.09 12.54 1.28
CA TYR A 6 10.17 12.76 2.72
C TYR A 6 10.42 14.25 3.06
N GLU A 7 11.40 14.86 2.39
CA GLU A 7 11.75 16.28 2.61
C GLU A 7 10.59 17.24 2.34
N LEU A 8 9.70 16.94 1.38
CA LEU A 8 8.51 17.75 1.11
C LEU A 8 7.48 17.70 2.27
N GLY A 9 7.42 16.62 3.02
CA GLY A 9 6.43 16.43 4.08
C GLY A 9 6.86 16.86 5.47
N ILE A 10 8.14 17.25 5.66
CA ILE A 10 8.74 17.44 6.99
C ILE A 10 7.93 18.39 7.87
N GLU A 11 7.45 19.52 7.33
CA GLU A 11 6.74 20.55 8.08
C GLU A 11 5.39 20.08 8.65
N SER A 12 4.77 19.07 8.02
CA SER A 12 3.46 18.55 8.43
C SER A 12 3.52 17.26 9.26
N ILE A 13 4.73 16.71 9.50
CA ILE A 13 4.90 15.51 10.32
C ILE A 13 4.74 15.88 11.81
N PRO A 14 3.71 15.36 12.50
CA PRO A 14 3.40 15.80 13.86
C PRO A 14 4.35 15.25 14.92
N SER A 15 5.07 14.17 14.61
CA SER A 15 5.99 13.54 15.56
C SER A 15 7.18 12.88 14.89
N GLU A 16 8.36 13.08 15.45
CA GLU A 16 9.57 12.37 15.02
C GLU A 16 9.51 10.86 15.27
N SER A 17 8.68 10.41 16.19
CA SER A 17 8.53 8.99 16.54
C SER A 17 7.63 8.21 15.57
N GLU A 18 6.99 8.88 14.63
CA GLU A 18 6.24 8.18 13.57
C GLU A 18 7.14 7.29 12.72
N CYS A 19 6.61 6.16 12.27
CA CYS A 19 7.34 5.27 11.36
C CYS A 19 7.60 5.96 10.01
N TYR A 20 8.71 5.60 9.36
CA TYR A 20 9.13 6.26 8.12
C TYR A 20 8.08 6.24 6.99
N PRO A 21 7.31 5.15 6.77
CA PRO A 21 6.21 5.16 5.81
C PRO A 21 5.10 6.18 6.12
N ALA A 22 4.78 6.42 7.40
CA ALA A 22 3.83 7.46 7.79
C ALA A 22 4.35 8.84 7.38
N LYS A 23 5.62 9.12 7.64
CA LYS A 23 6.27 10.36 7.23
C LYS A 23 6.27 10.56 5.72
N LEU A 24 6.50 9.48 4.95
CA LEU A 24 6.43 9.52 3.49
C LEU A 24 5.03 9.87 2.97
N ALA A 25 3.97 9.43 3.64
CA ALA A 25 2.61 9.75 3.25
C ALA A 25 2.38 11.27 3.22
N HIS A 26 2.87 12.01 4.21
CA HIS A 26 2.83 13.48 4.23
C HIS A 26 3.50 14.08 2.99
N GLY A 27 4.69 13.60 2.65
CA GLY A 27 5.44 14.07 1.48
C GLY A 27 4.73 13.79 0.16
N HIS A 28 4.09 12.63 0.01
CA HIS A 28 3.32 12.31 -1.19
C HIS A 28 2.13 13.24 -1.36
N ILE A 29 1.39 13.50 -0.29
CA ILE A 29 0.26 14.45 -0.34
C ILE A 29 0.74 15.86 -0.65
N GLN A 30 1.81 16.33 -0.01
CA GLN A 30 2.39 17.63 -0.31
C GLN A 30 2.86 17.74 -1.76
N TRP A 31 3.41 16.64 -2.31
CA TRP A 31 3.80 16.61 -3.72
C TRP A 31 2.58 16.77 -4.65
N LEU A 32 1.45 16.11 -4.36
CA LEU A 32 0.22 16.26 -5.13
C LEU A 32 -0.29 17.71 -5.10
N ILE A 33 -0.32 18.31 -3.92
CA ILE A 33 -0.73 19.71 -3.73
C ILE A 33 0.17 20.67 -4.52
N ASN A 34 1.48 20.50 -4.42
CA ASN A 34 2.46 21.32 -5.14
C ASN A 34 2.36 21.18 -6.66
N ASN A 35 1.74 20.11 -7.18
CA ASN A 35 1.45 19.90 -8.59
C ASN A 35 0.03 20.33 -8.99
N GLY A 36 -0.68 21.04 -8.13
CA GLY A 36 -1.98 21.63 -8.45
C GLY A 36 -3.14 20.64 -8.45
N ILE A 37 -3.03 19.54 -7.71
CA ILE A 37 -4.13 18.57 -7.57
C ILE A 37 -5.15 19.14 -6.58
N GLU A 38 -6.38 19.31 -7.02
CA GLU A 38 -7.47 19.90 -6.26
C GLU A 38 -8.32 18.87 -5.49
N HIS A 39 -8.33 17.61 -5.96
CA HIS A 39 -9.07 16.51 -5.34
C HIS A 39 -8.13 15.36 -5.00
N ILE A 40 -8.04 15.02 -3.74
CA ILE A 40 -7.20 13.91 -3.26
C ILE A 40 -8.09 12.87 -2.58
N PHE A 41 -8.09 11.64 -3.09
CA PHE A 41 -8.78 10.51 -2.48
C PHE A 41 -7.78 9.65 -1.72
N TYR A 42 -7.89 9.62 -0.40
CA TYR A 42 -7.00 8.85 0.47
C TYR A 42 -7.80 8.18 1.61
N PRO A 43 -8.31 6.96 1.39
CA PRO A 43 -9.17 6.30 2.37
C PRO A 43 -8.42 5.77 3.59
N SER A 44 -9.10 5.74 4.74
CA SER A 44 -8.71 4.97 5.91
C SER A 44 -9.16 3.51 5.75
N VAL A 45 -8.21 2.57 5.76
CA VAL A 45 -8.52 1.14 5.54
C VAL A 45 -8.20 0.34 6.80
N PRO A 46 -9.18 0.08 7.69
CA PRO A 46 -8.97 -0.71 8.91
C PRO A 46 -8.86 -2.21 8.66
N TYR A 47 -9.54 -2.72 7.62
CA TYR A 47 -9.59 -4.15 7.30
C TYR A 47 -9.09 -4.41 5.91
N GLU A 48 -8.13 -5.31 5.80
CA GLU A 48 -7.68 -5.88 4.54
C GLU A 48 -8.48 -7.12 4.15
N ARG A 49 -8.30 -7.55 2.90
CA ARG A 49 -8.77 -8.84 2.44
C ARG A 49 -8.10 -9.97 3.26
N ASN A 50 -8.89 -10.94 3.67
CA ASN A 50 -8.33 -12.17 4.26
C ASN A 50 -7.70 -13.03 3.16
N GLU A 51 -6.37 -13.06 3.09
CA GLU A 51 -5.62 -13.83 2.08
C GLU A 51 -5.34 -15.26 2.53
N PHE A 52 -5.31 -15.50 3.83
CA PHE A 52 -5.02 -16.79 4.45
C PHE A 52 -6.17 -17.15 5.38
N GLU A 53 -6.94 -18.18 5.04
CA GLU A 53 -8.10 -18.62 5.82
C GLU A 53 -7.75 -18.90 7.28
N ASP A 54 -6.52 -19.39 7.52
CA ASP A 54 -5.99 -19.70 8.85
C ASP A 54 -5.45 -18.50 9.63
N SER A 55 -5.45 -17.28 9.05
CA SER A 55 -4.97 -16.12 9.78
C SER A 55 -5.91 -15.71 10.92
N ASN A 56 -5.34 -15.26 12.04
CA ASN A 56 -6.12 -14.86 13.22
C ASN A 56 -6.92 -13.56 12.99
N ASN A 57 -6.42 -12.67 12.18
CA ASN A 57 -7.09 -11.42 11.82
C ASN A 57 -6.48 -10.83 10.53
N HIS A 58 -7.15 -9.82 10.01
CA HIS A 58 -6.74 -9.09 8.81
C HIS A 58 -6.90 -7.57 9.00
N TYR A 59 -6.66 -7.10 10.22
CA TYR A 59 -6.59 -5.67 10.51
C TYR A 59 -5.30 -5.06 9.97
N ASN A 60 -5.43 -3.86 9.43
CA ASN A 60 -4.26 -3.05 9.13
C ASN A 60 -3.57 -2.55 10.41
N CYS A 61 -2.32 -2.15 10.28
CA CYS A 61 -1.62 -1.40 11.31
C CYS A 61 -2.43 -0.14 11.69
N PRO A 62 -2.67 0.14 12.98
CA PRO A 62 -3.41 1.34 13.40
C PRO A 62 -2.84 2.64 12.84
N ILE A 63 -1.52 2.72 12.70
CA ILE A 63 -0.85 3.90 12.11
C ILE A 63 -1.25 4.05 10.63
N VAL A 64 -1.24 2.95 9.85
CA VAL A 64 -1.67 2.96 8.44
C VAL A 64 -3.13 3.40 8.32
N THR A 65 -4.00 2.88 9.16
CA THR A 65 -5.42 3.25 9.19
C THR A 65 -5.61 4.75 9.50
N SER A 66 -4.75 5.33 10.32
CA SER A 66 -4.85 6.73 10.76
C SER A 66 -4.15 7.74 9.83
N TYR A 67 -3.40 7.31 8.80
CA TYR A 67 -2.70 8.23 7.90
C TYR A 67 -3.60 9.36 7.36
N PRO A 68 -4.80 9.09 6.81
CA PRO A 68 -5.63 10.16 6.26
C PRO A 68 -6.08 11.17 7.31
N GLU A 69 -6.43 10.70 8.51
CA GLU A 69 -6.83 11.58 9.62
C GLU A 69 -5.68 12.44 10.14
N ASN A 70 -4.48 11.85 10.20
CA ASN A 70 -3.28 12.56 10.59
C ASN A 70 -2.93 13.66 9.57
N ILE A 71 -2.90 13.29 8.30
CA ILE A 71 -2.62 14.21 7.18
C ILE A 71 -3.62 15.37 7.15
N LYS A 72 -4.93 15.06 7.26
CA LYS A 72 -5.99 16.05 7.25
C LYS A 72 -5.81 17.14 8.31
N ASN A 73 -5.28 16.79 9.46
CA ASN A 73 -5.15 17.71 10.59
C ASN A 73 -3.78 18.40 10.67
N ASN A 74 -2.85 18.11 9.74
CA ASN A 74 -1.48 18.62 9.80
C ASN A 74 -0.97 19.23 8.48
N ILE A 75 -1.77 19.26 7.42
CA ILE A 75 -1.42 19.90 6.14
C ILE A 75 -2.31 21.13 5.92
N ASP A 76 -1.72 22.32 5.98
CA ASP A 76 -2.43 23.59 5.95
C ASP A 76 -3.41 23.75 4.77
N PRO A 77 -3.06 23.48 3.50
CA PRO A 77 -4.00 23.57 2.38
C PRO A 77 -5.24 22.68 2.51
N ILE A 78 -5.14 21.58 3.26
CA ILE A 78 -6.29 20.70 3.55
C ILE A 78 -7.12 21.29 4.68
N ILE A 79 -6.46 21.79 5.75
CA ILE A 79 -7.13 22.43 6.89
C ILE A 79 -7.91 23.66 6.44
N GLU A 80 -7.35 24.45 5.55
CA GLU A 80 -7.92 25.69 4.99
C GLU A 80 -8.96 25.42 3.88
N ASN A 81 -9.24 24.15 3.55
CA ASN A 81 -10.15 23.70 2.48
C ASN A 81 -9.79 24.20 1.07
N GLU A 82 -8.52 24.46 0.80
CA GLU A 82 -8.03 24.75 -0.53
C GLU A 82 -7.97 23.50 -1.42
N VAL A 83 -7.86 22.32 -0.78
CA VAL A 83 -7.85 21.00 -1.42
C VAL A 83 -9.00 20.15 -0.89
N ASP A 84 -9.75 19.57 -1.80
CA ASP A 84 -10.81 18.62 -1.48
C ASP A 84 -10.22 17.26 -1.10
N PHE A 85 -10.08 17.00 0.20
CA PHE A 85 -9.48 15.80 0.73
C PHE A 85 -10.54 14.77 1.13
N ILE A 86 -10.70 13.73 0.31
CA ILE A 86 -11.72 12.70 0.45
C ILE A 86 -11.10 11.49 1.16
N HIS A 87 -11.50 11.25 2.42
CA HIS A 87 -10.83 10.26 3.29
C HIS A 87 -11.82 9.31 4.00
N PRO A 88 -12.70 8.60 3.27
CA PRO A 88 -13.67 7.72 3.89
C PRO A 88 -12.99 6.51 4.55
N PHE A 89 -13.69 5.91 5.54
CA PHE A 89 -13.35 4.60 6.01
C PHE A 89 -13.85 3.54 5.04
N LEU A 90 -12.93 2.73 4.51
CA LEU A 90 -13.21 1.62 3.60
C LEU A 90 -12.78 0.29 4.22
N SER A 91 -13.62 -0.73 4.10
CA SER A 91 -13.26 -2.10 4.45
C SER A 91 -13.02 -2.91 3.20
N PHE A 92 -11.81 -3.44 3.03
CA PHE A 92 -11.44 -4.31 1.91
C PHE A 92 -11.90 -5.76 2.09
N LYS A 93 -12.94 -5.98 2.89
CA LYS A 93 -13.48 -7.32 3.16
C LYS A 93 -13.98 -8.02 1.89
N ASN A 94 -14.70 -7.31 1.05
CA ASN A 94 -15.19 -7.79 -0.25
C ASN A 94 -15.59 -6.62 -1.16
N GLU A 95 -15.75 -6.92 -2.47
CA GLU A 95 -16.09 -5.94 -3.51
C GLU A 95 -17.39 -5.19 -3.22
N GLU A 96 -18.43 -5.88 -2.76
CA GLU A 96 -19.75 -5.30 -2.52
C GLU A 96 -19.70 -4.22 -1.44
N THR A 97 -19.01 -4.48 -0.33
CA THR A 97 -18.84 -3.53 0.77
C THR A 97 -18.10 -2.28 0.32
N ILE A 98 -17.02 -2.43 -0.45
CA ILE A 98 -16.25 -1.29 -1.00
C ILE A 98 -17.11 -0.50 -1.99
N ALA A 99 -17.74 -1.17 -2.95
CA ALA A 99 -18.54 -0.52 -3.98
C ALA A 99 -19.70 0.26 -3.38
N TYR A 100 -20.39 -0.31 -2.41
CA TYR A 100 -21.46 0.37 -1.69
C TYR A 100 -20.96 1.64 -1.00
N ARG A 101 -19.85 1.54 -0.25
CA ARG A 101 -19.30 2.69 0.48
C ARG A 101 -18.76 3.77 -0.44
N LEU A 102 -18.09 3.40 -1.53
CA LEU A 102 -17.64 4.35 -2.55
C LEU A 102 -18.81 5.06 -3.23
N PHE A 103 -19.92 4.35 -3.47
CA PHE A 103 -21.11 5.00 -4.02
C PHE A 103 -21.71 6.04 -3.07
N GLU A 104 -21.75 5.76 -1.77
CA GLU A 104 -22.21 6.74 -0.78
C GLU A 104 -21.31 7.99 -0.75
N GLU A 105 -20.00 7.83 -0.84
CA GLU A 105 -19.03 8.94 -0.74
C GLU A 105 -18.86 9.73 -2.04
N LEU A 106 -18.79 9.03 -3.18
CA LEU A 106 -18.41 9.64 -4.46
C LEU A 106 -19.58 9.82 -5.43
N GLY A 107 -20.63 9.02 -5.31
CA GLY A 107 -21.72 8.96 -6.28
C GLY A 107 -22.36 10.32 -6.55
N SER A 108 -22.82 11.02 -5.52
CA SER A 108 -23.43 12.35 -5.66
C SER A 108 -22.40 13.43 -5.99
N LYS A 109 -21.22 13.37 -5.42
CA LYS A 109 -20.14 14.35 -5.57
C LYS A 109 -19.65 14.46 -7.00
N PHE A 110 -19.48 13.32 -7.66
CA PHE A 110 -18.96 13.23 -9.04
C PHE A 110 -20.02 12.80 -10.07
N SER A 111 -21.30 12.78 -9.67
CA SER A 111 -22.42 12.37 -10.55
C SER A 111 -22.23 10.97 -11.15
N LEU A 112 -21.70 10.04 -10.35
CA LEU A 112 -21.42 8.66 -10.75
C LEU A 112 -22.63 7.77 -10.46
N SER A 113 -22.98 6.90 -11.39
CA SER A 113 -23.99 5.87 -11.19
C SER A 113 -23.46 4.70 -10.35
N LYS A 114 -24.38 3.99 -9.70
CA LYS A 114 -24.05 2.77 -8.97
C LYS A 114 -23.32 1.76 -9.85
N ASN A 115 -23.76 1.58 -11.10
CA ASN A 115 -23.16 0.61 -12.03
C ASN A 115 -21.72 0.97 -12.38
N GLU A 116 -21.40 2.25 -12.59
CA GLU A 116 -20.03 2.69 -12.87
C GLU A 116 -19.10 2.37 -11.73
N ILE A 117 -19.51 2.67 -10.48
CA ILE A 117 -18.69 2.39 -9.30
C ILE A 117 -18.50 0.88 -9.09
N TYR A 118 -19.57 0.09 -9.23
CA TYR A 118 -19.47 -1.37 -9.08
C TYR A 118 -18.56 -2.00 -10.14
N SER A 119 -18.66 -1.53 -11.40
CA SER A 119 -17.75 -1.97 -12.46
C SER A 119 -16.30 -1.60 -12.15
N ALA A 120 -16.05 -0.36 -11.78
CA ALA A 120 -14.69 0.10 -11.46
C ALA A 120 -14.07 -0.65 -10.27
N VAL A 121 -14.86 -0.97 -9.24
CA VAL A 121 -14.40 -1.78 -8.10
C VAL A 121 -14.07 -3.20 -8.54
N HIS A 122 -14.91 -3.82 -9.38
CA HIS A 122 -14.66 -5.16 -9.91
C HIS A 122 -13.39 -5.21 -10.75
N ASP A 123 -13.18 -4.24 -11.63
CA ASP A 123 -11.98 -4.13 -12.46
C ASP A 123 -10.72 -3.95 -11.60
N ALA A 124 -10.78 -3.06 -10.59
CA ALA A 124 -9.68 -2.84 -9.65
C ALA A 124 -9.36 -4.10 -8.81
N TRP A 125 -10.39 -4.83 -8.39
CA TRP A 125 -10.23 -6.07 -7.63
C TRP A 125 -9.58 -7.17 -8.46
N THR A 126 -9.98 -7.27 -9.72
CA THR A 126 -9.40 -8.20 -10.69
C THR A 126 -7.94 -7.87 -10.96
N GLU A 127 -7.61 -6.59 -11.16
CA GLU A 127 -6.23 -6.15 -11.40
C GLU A 127 -5.34 -6.41 -10.17
N LEU A 128 -5.85 -6.16 -8.96
CA LEU A 128 -5.12 -6.48 -7.74
C LEU A 128 -4.83 -7.99 -7.62
N ALA A 129 -5.78 -8.84 -7.98
CA ALA A 129 -5.57 -10.29 -8.00
C ALA A 129 -4.53 -10.70 -9.04
N SER A 130 -4.58 -10.12 -10.24
CA SER A 130 -3.61 -10.35 -11.33
C SER A 130 -2.19 -9.93 -10.92
N CYS A 131 -2.03 -8.75 -10.32
CA CYS A 131 -0.74 -8.27 -9.82
C CYS A 131 -0.13 -9.22 -8.77
N ARG A 132 -0.95 -9.73 -7.84
CA ARG A 132 -0.49 -10.70 -6.84
C ARG A 132 -0.05 -12.02 -7.47
N GLU A 133 -0.80 -12.50 -8.45
CA GLU A 133 -0.46 -13.71 -9.17
C GLU A 133 0.85 -13.57 -9.95
N ASP A 134 1.10 -12.41 -10.55
CA ASP A 134 2.37 -12.11 -11.22
C ASP A 134 3.57 -12.14 -10.25
N MET A 135 3.41 -11.58 -9.04
CA MET A 135 4.44 -11.65 -8.01
C MET A 135 4.72 -13.10 -7.57
N ARG A 136 3.68 -13.90 -7.33
CA ARG A 136 3.79 -15.32 -6.96
C ARG A 136 4.46 -16.13 -8.05
N ARG A 137 4.02 -15.99 -9.29
CA ARG A 137 4.65 -16.64 -10.45
C ARG A 137 6.14 -16.30 -10.55
N LYS A 138 6.50 -15.04 -10.32
CA LYS A 138 7.91 -14.62 -10.33
C LYS A 138 8.72 -15.24 -9.19
N GLY A 139 8.13 -15.38 -8.03
CA GLY A 139 8.71 -16.11 -6.89
C GLY A 139 8.97 -17.59 -7.24
N GLU A 140 7.99 -18.27 -7.80
CA GLU A 140 8.10 -19.68 -8.21
C GLU A 140 9.16 -19.89 -9.31
N GLU A 141 9.18 -19.01 -10.32
CA GLU A 141 10.22 -19.03 -11.36
C GLU A 141 11.60 -18.90 -10.75
N THR A 142 11.77 -18.01 -9.78
CA THR A 142 13.04 -17.78 -9.09
C THR A 142 13.44 -19.01 -8.27
N ILE A 143 12.53 -19.62 -7.52
CA ILE A 143 12.82 -20.86 -6.76
C ILE A 143 13.21 -21.99 -7.69
N ARG A 144 12.53 -22.14 -8.83
CA ARG A 144 12.88 -23.15 -9.83
C ARG A 144 14.30 -22.95 -10.36
N PHE A 145 14.65 -21.72 -10.74
CA PHE A 145 15.99 -21.35 -11.17
C PHE A 145 17.05 -21.67 -10.10
N LEU A 146 16.78 -21.36 -8.84
CA LEU A 146 17.71 -21.66 -7.73
C LEU A 146 17.94 -23.16 -7.58
N ASN A 147 16.89 -23.97 -7.68
CA ASN A 147 16.98 -25.43 -7.59
C ASN A 147 17.76 -26.03 -8.77
N GLU A 148 17.57 -25.52 -9.99
CA GLU A 148 18.26 -25.99 -11.20
C GLU A 148 19.75 -25.62 -11.21
N THR A 149 20.09 -24.47 -10.65
CA THR A 149 21.49 -23.94 -10.67
C THR A 149 22.27 -24.25 -9.41
N GLY A 150 21.63 -24.73 -8.34
CA GLY A 150 22.24 -24.90 -7.03
C GLY A 150 22.62 -23.59 -6.32
N ASN A 151 22.10 -22.47 -6.80
CA ASN A 151 22.31 -21.15 -6.20
C ASN A 151 21.45 -20.98 -4.93
N ARG A 152 21.82 -19.99 -4.12
CA ARG A 152 21.10 -19.67 -2.88
C ARG A 152 20.18 -18.48 -3.05
N GLY A 153 19.09 -18.47 -2.29
CA GLY A 153 18.18 -17.34 -2.16
C GLY A 153 17.87 -17.01 -0.72
N ILE A 154 17.44 -15.79 -0.47
CA ILE A 154 16.96 -15.30 0.83
C ILE A 154 15.59 -14.70 0.62
N VAL A 155 14.65 -15.03 1.50
CA VAL A 155 13.35 -14.34 1.60
C VAL A 155 13.52 -13.14 2.52
N LEU A 156 13.29 -11.95 1.98
CA LEU A 156 13.23 -10.72 2.74
C LEU A 156 11.79 -10.59 3.28
N ALA A 157 11.58 -11.03 4.53
CA ALA A 157 10.31 -10.95 5.19
C ALA A 157 10.06 -9.54 5.76
N GLY A 158 8.91 -8.99 5.46
CA GLY A 158 8.51 -7.66 5.92
C GLY A 158 7.32 -7.10 5.16
N ARG A 159 7.00 -5.84 5.40
CA ARG A 159 5.96 -5.13 4.67
C ARG A 159 6.44 -4.76 3.26
N PRO A 160 5.55 -4.58 2.27
CA PRO A 160 5.92 -4.27 0.89
C PRO A 160 6.86 -3.07 0.73
N TYR A 161 6.73 -2.06 1.59
CA TYR A 161 7.60 -0.87 1.54
C TYR A 161 9.05 -1.13 1.95
N HIS A 162 9.37 -2.30 2.56
CA HIS A 162 10.76 -2.66 2.88
C HIS A 162 11.63 -2.95 1.65
N ILE A 163 11.03 -3.05 0.45
CA ILE A 163 11.80 -3.16 -0.79
C ILE A 163 12.25 -1.79 -1.35
N ASP A 164 11.78 -0.67 -0.77
CA ASP A 164 12.23 0.65 -1.17
C ASP A 164 13.69 0.89 -0.75
N PRO A 165 14.59 1.31 -1.67
CA PRO A 165 16.01 1.49 -1.38
C PRO A 165 16.33 2.50 -0.28
N GLU A 166 15.51 3.52 -0.08
CA GLU A 166 15.69 4.47 1.02
C GLU A 166 15.35 3.83 2.37
N VAL A 167 14.31 3.00 2.40
CA VAL A 167 13.85 2.33 3.62
C VAL A 167 14.79 1.19 4.03
N ASN A 168 15.28 0.40 3.06
CA ASN A 168 16.12 -0.78 3.30
C ASN A 168 17.63 -0.49 3.27
N HIS A 169 18.04 0.74 2.97
CA HIS A 169 19.44 1.16 2.91
C HIS A 169 20.32 0.31 1.96
N GLY A 170 19.76 -0.18 0.86
CA GLY A 170 20.46 -0.99 -0.15
C GLY A 170 20.72 -2.44 0.30
N LEU A 171 19.97 -2.97 1.26
CA LEU A 171 20.12 -4.35 1.73
C LEU A 171 19.92 -5.40 0.62
N PRO A 172 18.89 -5.32 -0.26
CA PRO A 172 18.74 -6.25 -1.36
C PRO A 172 19.92 -6.23 -2.33
N GLU A 173 20.43 -5.06 -2.69
CA GLU A 173 21.58 -4.90 -3.58
C GLU A 173 22.85 -5.50 -2.97
N MET A 174 23.06 -5.33 -1.67
CA MET A 174 24.15 -5.93 -0.95
C MET A 174 24.07 -7.48 -1.01
N ILE A 175 22.89 -8.05 -0.76
CA ILE A 175 22.69 -9.51 -0.82
C ILE A 175 22.96 -10.04 -2.25
N LEU A 176 22.41 -9.34 -3.26
CA LEU A 176 22.64 -9.69 -4.67
C LEU A 176 24.12 -9.67 -5.05
N SER A 177 24.92 -8.77 -4.47
CA SER A 177 26.38 -8.70 -4.74
C SER A 177 27.14 -9.96 -4.31
N TYR A 178 26.56 -10.79 -3.45
CA TYR A 178 27.08 -12.10 -3.05
C TYR A 178 26.54 -13.25 -3.90
N ASN A 179 25.91 -12.98 -5.04
CA ASN A 179 25.24 -13.97 -5.88
C ASN A 179 24.13 -14.76 -5.13
N ILE A 180 23.43 -14.10 -4.22
CA ILE A 180 22.29 -14.64 -3.50
C ILE A 180 21.05 -13.94 -4.02
N ALA A 181 20.06 -14.69 -4.51
CA ALA A 181 18.80 -14.11 -4.96
C ALA A 181 17.98 -13.58 -3.77
N VAL A 182 17.27 -12.49 -3.99
CA VAL A 182 16.36 -11.91 -3.00
C VAL A 182 14.93 -12.11 -3.47
N LEU A 183 14.12 -12.74 -2.63
CA LEU A 183 12.68 -12.89 -2.81
C LEU A 183 11.96 -12.08 -1.73
N THR A 184 10.74 -11.64 -2.02
CA THR A 184 9.87 -11.03 -1.01
C THR A 184 8.94 -12.06 -0.41
N GLU A 185 8.43 -11.79 0.78
CA GLU A 185 7.41 -12.64 1.41
C GLU A 185 6.19 -12.81 0.50
N ASP A 186 5.68 -11.72 -0.08
CA ASP A 186 4.53 -11.73 -0.99
C ASP A 186 4.70 -12.68 -2.19
N SER A 187 5.93 -12.92 -2.62
CA SER A 187 6.23 -13.77 -3.77
C SER A 187 6.26 -15.26 -3.46
N VAL A 188 6.33 -15.66 -2.18
CA VAL A 188 6.54 -17.07 -1.78
C VAL A 188 5.65 -17.57 -0.65
N SER A 189 4.96 -16.69 0.08
CA SER A 189 4.13 -17.06 1.25
C SER A 189 3.00 -18.04 0.94
N HIS A 190 2.51 -18.06 -0.30
CA HIS A 190 1.46 -18.99 -0.75
C HIS A 190 1.92 -20.45 -0.87
N LEU A 191 3.22 -20.72 -0.85
CA LEU A 191 3.77 -22.06 -1.07
C LEU A 191 3.65 -22.99 0.16
N HIS A 192 3.44 -22.42 1.34
CA HIS A 192 3.24 -23.17 2.57
C HIS A 192 2.07 -22.62 3.38
N PRO A 193 1.30 -23.49 4.06
CA PRO A 193 0.26 -23.04 4.99
C PRO A 193 0.91 -22.30 6.17
N VAL A 194 0.11 -21.44 6.81
CA VAL A 194 0.52 -20.77 8.05
C VAL A 194 0.61 -21.83 9.15
N GLU A 195 1.81 -22.10 9.65
CA GLU A 195 2.00 -22.96 10.83
C GLU A 195 1.61 -22.18 12.10
N ARG A 196 0.83 -22.81 12.98
CA ARG A 196 0.39 -22.25 14.26
C ARG A 196 1.20 -22.81 15.42
#